data_a759437949ca422463a766533de9258b
#
_entry.id   a759437949ca422463a766533de9258b
#
_cell.length_a   1.000
_cell.length_b   1.000
_cell.length_c   1.000
_cell.angle_alpha   90.00
_cell.angle_beta   90.00
_cell.angle_gamma   90.00
#
_symmetry.space_group_name_H-M   'P 1'
#
loop_
_entity.id
_entity.type
_entity.pdbx_description
1 polymer ?
#
loop_
_entity_poly.entity_id
_entity_poly.type
_entity_poly.pdbx_seq_one_letter_code
_entity_poly.pdbx_strand_id
1 'polypeptide(L)'
;MTSSRKLVYIQGDRDVEVTHPDVTLGDILKMECADRKILPGIKTIRILRFRSRGTRRCVLSVLRIIEAVHEKYPDVEIRNLGEPDIIVTYEDQR
;
A
#
# COMPACT_ATOMS: atom_id res chain seq x y z
N MET A 1 -1.81 0.45 31.18
CA MET A 1 -1.94 0.01 30.41
C MET A 1 -1.25 -0.04 29.30
N THR A 2 -0.91 -0.61 28.89
CA THR A 2 -0.24 -0.51 27.89
C THR A 2 -0.89 -0.74 26.68
N SER A 3 -0.65 -0.08 25.84
CA SER A 3 -1.23 -0.14 24.66
C SER A 3 -0.81 -1.29 23.88
N SER A 4 -1.66 -2.02 23.35
CA SER A 4 -1.30 -3.04 22.46
C SER A 4 -1.42 -2.53 21.04
N ARG A 5 -1.32 -1.25 20.86
CA ARG A 5 -1.43 -0.66 19.57
C ARG A 5 -0.33 -1.17 18.65
N LYS A 6 -0.71 -1.54 17.45
CA LYS A 6 0.21 -2.06 16.48
C LYS A 6 0.63 -0.94 15.55
N LEU A 7 1.91 -0.65 15.54
CA LEU A 7 2.45 0.44 14.74
C LEU A 7 3.08 -0.13 13.48
N VAL A 8 2.64 0.35 12.34
CA VAL A 8 3.15 -0.08 11.05
C VAL A 8 3.80 1.13 10.37
N TYR A 9 5.05 0.95 9.98
CA TYR A 9 5.74 1.96 9.18
C TYR A 9 5.58 1.59 7.72
N ILE A 10 5.25 2.57 6.89
CA ILE A 10 5.15 2.36 5.45
C ILE A 10 6.04 3.37 4.75
N GLN A 11 6.57 2.97 3.60
CA GLN A 11 7.42 3.84 2.82
C GLN A 11 7.23 3.51 1.35
N GLY A 12 6.75 4.47 0.59
CA GLY A 12 6.61 4.31 -0.85
C GLY A 12 7.46 5.33 -1.57
N ASP A 13 7.93 4.96 -2.75
CA ASP A 13 8.64 5.89 -3.60
C ASP A 13 7.62 6.73 -4.34
N ARG A 14 8.07 7.85 -4.88
CA ARG A 14 7.18 8.74 -5.61
C ARG A 14 6.61 8.08 -6.85
N ASP A 15 7.43 7.30 -7.55
CA ASP A 15 7.03 6.62 -8.78
C ASP A 15 7.27 5.14 -8.65
N VAL A 16 6.24 4.34 -8.93
CA VAL A 16 6.33 2.90 -8.85
C VAL A 16 5.72 2.31 -10.11
N GLU A 17 6.40 1.33 -10.71
CA GLU A 17 5.86 0.62 -11.85
C GLU A 17 5.39 -0.75 -11.43
N VAL A 18 4.24 -1.17 -11.94
CA VAL A 18 3.73 -2.51 -11.71
C VAL A 18 3.46 -3.17 -13.05
N THR A 19 3.50 -4.49 -13.09
CA THR A 19 3.34 -5.24 -14.34
C THR A 19 2.08 -6.09 -14.36
N HIS A 20 1.25 -5.96 -13.32
CA HIS A 20 -0.03 -6.68 -13.29
C HIS A 20 -1.11 -5.69 -12.85
N PRO A 21 -2.35 -5.92 -13.28
CA PRO A 21 -3.41 -4.93 -13.07
C PRO A 21 -3.94 -4.85 -11.65
N ASP A 22 -3.85 -5.93 -10.88
CA ASP A 22 -4.33 -5.92 -9.51
C ASP A 22 -3.18 -5.54 -8.60
N VAL A 23 -3.22 -4.34 -8.06
CA VAL A 23 -2.10 -3.78 -7.29
C VAL A 23 -2.40 -3.91 -5.80
N THR A 24 -1.50 -4.53 -5.06
CA THR A 24 -1.63 -4.66 -3.62
C THR A 24 -0.67 -3.69 -2.94
N LEU A 25 -0.87 -3.48 -1.65
CA LEU A 25 0.01 -2.59 -0.89
C LEU A 25 1.45 -3.08 -0.88
N GLY A 26 1.65 -4.41 -0.87
CA GLY A 26 3.00 -4.96 -0.92
C GLY A 26 3.72 -4.70 -2.23
N ASP A 27 2.98 -4.41 -3.30
CA ASP A 27 3.58 -4.12 -4.60
C ASP A 27 4.20 -2.72 -4.64
N ILE A 28 3.72 -1.81 -3.82
CA ILE A 28 4.09 -0.40 -3.94
C ILE A 28 4.71 0.17 -2.67
N LEU A 29 4.67 -0.54 -1.56
CA LEU A 29 5.19 -0.03 -0.29
C LEU A 29 6.17 -1.00 0.35
N LYS A 30 7.14 -0.43 1.03
CA LYS A 30 7.91 -1.18 2.00
C LYS A 30 7.22 -0.98 3.34
N MET A 31 7.17 -2.02 4.14
CA MET A 31 6.49 -1.97 5.42
C MET A 31 7.27 -2.65 6.50
N GLU A 32 7.11 -2.16 7.72
CA GLU A 32 7.73 -2.77 8.87
C GLU A 32 6.78 -2.65 10.06
N CYS A 33 6.67 -3.72 10.82
CA CYS A 33 5.84 -3.76 12.02
C CYS A 33 6.42 -4.80 12.97
N ALA A 34 6.43 -4.48 14.25
CA ALA A 34 6.94 -5.43 15.25
C ALA A 34 6.09 -6.70 15.30
N ASP A 35 4.78 -6.57 15.08
CA ASP A 35 3.91 -7.74 15.02
C ASP A 35 3.93 -8.28 13.60
N ARG A 36 4.78 -9.24 13.36
CA ARG A 36 4.95 -9.76 12.01
C ARG A 36 3.78 -10.60 11.53
N LYS A 37 2.86 -10.94 12.41
CA LYS A 37 1.71 -11.75 12.02
C LYS A 37 0.74 -10.97 11.13
N ILE A 38 0.69 -9.66 11.29
CA ILE A 38 -0.26 -8.88 10.50
C ILE A 38 0.30 -8.38 9.19
N LEU A 39 1.64 -8.36 9.03
CA LEU A 39 2.24 -7.82 7.82
C LEU A 39 1.78 -8.52 6.54
N PRO A 40 1.74 -9.86 6.48
CA PRO A 40 1.31 -10.50 5.23
C PRO A 40 -0.10 -10.11 4.84
N GLY A 41 -0.99 -9.97 5.83
CA GLY A 41 -2.37 -9.58 5.54
C GLY A 41 -2.47 -8.17 5.00
N ILE A 42 -1.68 -7.25 5.56
CA ILE A 42 -1.68 -5.88 5.07
C ILE A 42 -1.11 -5.81 3.66
N LYS A 43 -0.04 -6.56 3.40
CA LYS A 43 0.60 -6.53 2.08
C LYS A 43 -0.32 -7.04 0.98
N THR A 44 -1.28 -7.89 1.30
CA THR A 44 -2.17 -8.45 0.28
C THR A 44 -3.44 -7.61 0.06
N ILE A 45 -3.60 -6.50 0.75
CA ILE A 45 -4.74 -5.63 0.52
C ILE A 45 -4.65 -5.04 -0.87
N ARG A 46 -5.68 -5.26 -1.68
CA ARG A 46 -5.70 -4.69 -3.03
C ARG A 46 -6.14 -3.24 -2.93
N ILE A 47 -5.33 -2.34 -3.45
CA ILE A 47 -5.60 -0.92 -3.33
C ILE A 47 -6.12 -0.32 -4.63
N LEU A 48 -5.84 -0.99 -5.74
CA LEU A 48 -6.13 -0.41 -7.03
C LEU A 48 -6.15 -1.51 -8.08
N ARG A 49 -6.97 -1.33 -9.10
CA ARG A 49 -7.02 -2.27 -10.21
C ARG A 49 -7.12 -1.50 -11.51
N PHE A 50 -6.16 -1.73 -12.40
CA PHE A 50 -6.18 -1.15 -13.74
C PHE A 50 -7.04 -2.04 -14.64
N ARG A 51 -7.86 -1.43 -15.46
CA ARG A 51 -8.81 -2.19 -16.27
C ARG A 51 -8.54 -2.16 -17.76
N SER A 52 -7.74 -1.22 -18.21
CA SER A 52 -7.48 -1.09 -19.63
C SER A 52 -6.13 -1.66 -19.98
N ARG A 53 -5.96 -1.95 -21.24
CA ARG A 53 -4.67 -2.38 -21.72
C ARG A 53 -3.79 -1.18 -21.98
N GLY A 54 -2.51 -1.42 -22.11
CA GLY A 54 -1.52 -0.38 -22.37
C GLY A 54 -1.02 0.22 -21.07
N THR A 55 -0.33 1.35 -21.21
CA THR A 55 0.25 2.02 -20.05
C THR A 55 -0.81 2.87 -19.39
N ARG A 56 -0.99 2.68 -18.11
CA ARG A 56 -1.93 3.46 -17.31
C ARG A 56 -1.22 4.01 -16.10
N ARG A 57 -1.73 5.13 -15.62
CA ARG A 57 -1.11 5.81 -14.48
C ARG A 57 -2.20 6.25 -13.51
N CYS A 58 -1.91 6.12 -12.23
CA CYS A 58 -2.83 6.53 -11.17
C CYS A 58 -2.03 7.17 -10.05
N VAL A 59 -2.49 8.33 -9.59
CA VAL A 59 -1.88 8.97 -8.43
C VAL A 59 -2.64 8.50 -7.19
N LEU A 60 -1.93 7.89 -6.27
CA LEU A 60 -2.52 7.29 -5.08
C LEU A 60 -2.05 8.04 -3.85
N SER A 61 -3.00 8.62 -3.12
CA SER A 61 -2.67 9.32 -1.89
C SER A 61 -2.43 8.33 -0.75
N VAL A 62 -1.47 8.62 0.09
CA VAL A 62 -1.20 7.81 1.27
C VAL A 62 -2.43 7.77 2.18
N LEU A 63 -3.26 8.81 2.19
CA LEU A 63 -4.48 8.77 2.99
C LEU A 63 -5.42 7.65 2.53
N ARG A 64 -5.49 7.41 1.24
CA ARG A 64 -6.32 6.33 0.73
C ARG A 64 -5.76 4.97 1.18
N ILE A 65 -4.44 4.86 1.22
CA ILE A 65 -3.78 3.64 1.69
C ILE A 65 -4.12 3.41 3.15
N ILE A 66 -4.04 4.46 3.96
CA ILE A 66 -4.34 4.36 5.39
C ILE A 66 -5.80 3.94 5.60
N GLU A 67 -6.71 4.50 4.83
CA GLU A 67 -8.11 4.10 4.90
C GLU A 67 -8.29 2.62 4.61
N ALA A 68 -7.62 2.14 3.56
CA ALA A 68 -7.75 0.74 3.16
C ALA A 68 -7.24 -0.21 4.24
N VAL A 69 -6.16 0.16 4.90
CA VAL A 69 -5.63 -0.65 6.00
C VAL A 69 -6.61 -0.66 7.17
N HIS A 70 -7.16 0.51 7.50
CA HIS A 70 -8.05 0.61 8.66
C HIS A 70 -9.38 -0.12 8.45
N GLU A 71 -9.77 -0.37 7.21
CA GLU A 71 -10.96 -1.16 6.94
C GLU A 71 -10.80 -2.60 7.44
N LYS A 72 -9.59 -3.12 7.39
CA LYS A 72 -9.34 -4.48 7.84
C LYS A 72 -8.65 -4.55 9.19
N TYR A 73 -7.87 -3.55 9.52
CA TYR A 73 -7.08 -3.54 10.76
C TYR A 73 -7.27 -2.20 11.46
N PRO A 74 -8.45 -1.97 12.04
CA PRO A 74 -8.75 -0.65 12.63
C PRO A 74 -7.87 -0.28 13.81
N ASP A 75 -7.21 -1.26 14.43
CA ASP A 75 -6.36 -1.00 15.58
C ASP A 75 -4.95 -0.59 15.21
N VAL A 76 -4.61 -0.65 13.93
CA VAL A 76 -3.25 -0.37 13.50
C VAL A 76 -3.02 1.13 13.41
N GLU A 77 -1.89 1.57 13.94
CA GLU A 77 -1.45 2.94 13.76
C GLU A 77 -0.41 2.95 12.63
N ILE A 78 -0.56 3.85 11.68
CA ILE A 78 0.32 3.89 10.52
C ILE A 78 1.17 5.14 10.54
N ARG A 79 2.45 4.97 10.30
CA ARG A 79 3.38 6.08 10.14
C ARG A 79 3.97 6.02 8.76
N ASN A 80 3.82 7.09 8.01
CA ASN A 80 4.33 7.16 6.65
C ASN A 80 5.73 7.80 6.67
N LEU A 81 6.71 7.04 6.23
CA LEU A 81 8.08 7.51 6.13
C LEU A 81 8.44 7.92 4.70
N GLY A 82 7.54 7.69 3.76
CA GLY A 82 7.78 7.97 2.34
C GLY A 82 7.01 9.18 1.84
N GLU A 83 6.72 9.16 0.57
CA GLU A 83 6.04 10.27 -0.09
C GLU A 83 4.56 10.29 0.25
N PRO A 84 3.91 11.47 0.26
CA PRO A 84 2.48 11.53 0.53
C PRO A 84 1.62 11.07 -0.62
N ASP A 85 2.16 11.10 -1.84
CA ASP A 85 1.46 10.61 -3.02
C ASP A 85 2.39 9.71 -3.80
N ILE A 86 1.83 8.65 -4.34
CA ILE A 86 2.59 7.67 -5.10
C ILE A 86 1.98 7.58 -6.49
N ILE A 87 2.79 7.75 -7.51
CA ILE A 87 2.35 7.61 -8.88
C ILE A 87 2.59 6.16 -9.28
N VAL A 88 1.50 5.43 -9.49
CA VAL A 88 1.58 4.01 -9.86
C VAL A 88 1.34 3.91 -11.36
N THR A 89 2.29 3.35 -12.06
CA THR A 89 2.18 3.15 -13.50
C THR A 89 2.10 1.67 -13.80
N TYR A 90 1.05 1.29 -14.51
CA TYR A 90 0.89 -0.10 -14.95
C TYR A 90 1.30 -0.18 -16.40
N GLU A 91 2.21 -1.08 -16.69
CA GLU A 91 2.63 -1.30 -18.04
C GLU A 91 2.32 -2.73 -18.39
N ASP A 92 1.44 -2.91 -19.38
CA ASP A 92 1.03 -4.23 -19.81
C ASP A 92 2.17 -4.87 -20.59
N GLN A 93 2.64 -5.98 -20.10
CA GLN A 93 3.78 -6.64 -20.72
C GLN A 93 3.30 -7.70 -21.67
N ARG A 94 2.84 -7.34 -22.78
CA ARG A 94 2.27 -8.33 -23.74
C ARG A 94 3.20 -8.68 -24.84
#